data_cdddd7c82e3c1562578899db488333f1
#
_entry.id   cdddd7c82e3c1562578899db488333f1
#
_cell.length_a   1.000
_cell.length_b   1.000
_cell.length_c   1.000
_cell.angle_alpha   90.00
_cell.angle_beta   90.00
_cell.angle_gamma   90.00
#
_symmetry.space_group_name_H-M   'P 1'
#
loop_
_entity.id
_entity.type
_entity.pdbx_description
1 polymer ?
#
loop_
_entity_poly.entity_id
_entity_poly.type
_entity_poly.pdbx_seq_one_letter_code
_entity_poly.pdbx_strand_id
1 'polypeptide(L)'
;MIALTLAALALSASPQAAQDRAAPSQSAGSAAPAAETGATQAARQWLALVDAGNWQESWAATAQSFRSMNTVQAWQSASESARVPLGRMLSRIGRGEESIPAPPHGYQLVRFRTDFANRAGASETLSLAREGGSWRVTGYFIE
;
A
#
# COMPACT_ATOMS: atom_id res chain seq x y z
N MET A 1 13.19 80.31 -48.63
CA MET A 1 12.16 79.97 -49.60
C MET A 1 11.59 78.64 -49.33
N ILE A 2 10.36 78.67 -48.99
CA ILE A 2 9.32 77.65 -49.10
C ILE A 2 9.57 76.25 -48.46
N ALA A 3 9.07 76.11 -47.25
CA ALA A 3 8.81 74.85 -46.64
C ALA A 3 7.52 74.22 -47.19
N LEU A 4 7.53 72.92 -47.39
CA LEU A 4 6.29 72.14 -47.61
C LEU A 4 6.20 71.05 -46.61
N THR A 5 5.32 71.22 -45.66
CA THR A 5 4.94 70.24 -44.66
C THR A 5 4.07 69.19 -45.30
N LEU A 6 4.43 67.94 -45.14
CA LEU A 6 3.55 66.82 -45.45
C LEU A 6 3.31 66.01 -44.14
N ALA A 7 2.10 66.08 -43.71
CA ALA A 7 1.63 65.28 -42.54
C ALA A 7 1.49 63.84 -42.96
N ALA A 8 2.23 62.98 -42.35
CA ALA A 8 2.05 61.53 -42.47
C ALA A 8 1.20 61.04 -41.26
N LEU A 9 0.05 60.54 -41.62
CA LEU A 9 -0.86 59.87 -40.71
C LEU A 9 -0.24 58.55 -40.28
N ALA A 10 0.22 58.45 -39.07
CA ALA A 10 0.70 57.18 -38.53
C ALA A 10 -0.49 56.32 -38.08
N LEU A 11 -0.70 55.29 -38.83
CA LEU A 11 -1.64 54.24 -38.43
C LEU A 11 -1.02 53.45 -37.27
N SER A 12 -1.56 53.61 -36.09
CA SER A 12 -1.17 52.84 -34.94
C SER A 12 -1.65 51.39 -35.11
N ALA A 13 -0.76 50.54 -35.56
CA ALA A 13 -0.96 49.10 -35.43
C ALA A 13 -0.66 48.71 -33.99
N SER A 14 -1.68 48.36 -33.26
CA SER A 14 -1.55 47.71 -31.95
C SER A 14 -0.92 46.32 -32.16
N PRO A 15 0.17 46.00 -31.48
CA PRO A 15 0.58 44.61 -31.42
C PRO A 15 -0.45 43.84 -30.58
N GLN A 16 -1.19 42.96 -31.23
CA GLN A 16 -1.89 41.94 -30.52
C GLN A 16 -0.84 41.09 -29.80
N ALA A 17 -0.85 41.21 -28.48
CA ALA A 17 -0.15 40.30 -27.64
C ALA A 17 -0.62 38.89 -27.97
N ALA A 18 0.28 38.10 -28.54
CA ALA A 18 0.13 36.66 -28.61
C ALA A 18 -0.08 36.21 -27.19
N GLN A 19 -1.32 35.83 -26.87
CA GLN A 19 -1.61 35.13 -25.65
C GLN A 19 -0.95 33.76 -25.83
N ASP A 20 0.24 33.68 -25.29
CA ASP A 20 0.91 32.44 -25.01
C ASP A 20 -0.02 31.64 -24.13
N ARG A 21 -0.78 30.77 -24.77
CA ARG A 21 -1.56 29.77 -24.09
C ARG A 21 -0.55 28.79 -23.52
N ALA A 22 -0.02 29.15 -22.37
CA ALA A 22 0.63 28.18 -21.52
C ALA A 22 -0.41 27.06 -21.31
N ALA A 23 -0.20 25.96 -21.99
CA ALA A 23 -0.90 24.73 -21.67
C ALA A 23 -0.72 24.52 -20.16
N PRO A 24 -1.78 24.23 -19.42
CA PRO A 24 -1.61 23.86 -18.03
C PRO A 24 -0.68 22.65 -18.03
N SER A 25 0.53 22.83 -17.55
CA SER A 25 1.35 21.73 -17.12
C SER A 25 0.49 20.96 -16.14
N GLN A 26 -0.08 19.86 -16.61
CA GLN A 26 -0.59 18.86 -15.72
C GLN A 26 0.64 18.38 -14.96
N SER A 27 0.87 19.01 -13.82
CA SER A 27 1.65 18.40 -12.77
C SER A 27 1.05 17.01 -12.63
N ALA A 28 1.79 16.02 -13.08
CA ALA A 28 1.53 14.66 -12.71
C ALA A 28 1.57 14.68 -11.17
N GLY A 29 0.40 14.89 -10.59
CA GLY A 29 0.24 14.80 -9.16
C GLY A 29 0.72 13.41 -8.83
N SER A 30 1.81 13.35 -8.09
CA SER A 30 2.21 12.15 -7.40
C SER A 30 0.96 11.74 -6.64
N ALA A 31 0.24 10.72 -7.15
CA ALA A 31 -0.94 10.21 -6.49
C ALA A 31 -0.46 9.82 -5.10
N ALA A 32 -0.95 10.51 -4.08
CA ALA A 32 -0.72 10.09 -2.71
C ALA A 32 -1.11 8.61 -2.63
N PRO A 33 -0.29 7.76 -2.02
CA PRO A 33 -0.65 6.35 -1.91
C PRO A 33 -2.05 6.26 -1.33
N ALA A 34 -2.94 5.53 -2.02
CA ALA A 34 -4.30 5.35 -1.55
C ALA A 34 -4.25 4.90 -0.08
N ALA A 35 -5.08 5.52 0.76
CA ALA A 35 -5.13 5.16 2.17
C ALA A 35 -5.38 3.65 2.29
N GLU A 36 -4.53 2.96 3.05
CA GLU A 36 -4.67 1.53 3.27
C GLU A 36 -5.99 1.23 3.96
N THR A 37 -6.64 0.13 3.56
CA THR A 37 -7.87 -0.31 4.20
C THR A 37 -7.62 -0.79 5.62
N GLY A 38 -8.68 -0.90 6.43
CA GLY A 38 -8.57 -1.42 7.78
C GLY A 38 -8.03 -2.86 7.84
N ALA A 39 -8.30 -3.69 6.82
CA ALA A 39 -7.76 -5.04 6.73
C ALA A 39 -6.26 -5.02 6.43
N THR A 40 -5.81 -4.21 5.50
CA THR A 40 -4.38 -4.06 5.19
C THR A 40 -3.61 -3.49 6.38
N GLN A 41 -4.16 -2.50 7.09
CA GLN A 41 -3.54 -1.97 8.31
C GLN A 41 -3.41 -3.04 9.41
N ALA A 42 -4.47 -3.82 9.64
CA ALA A 42 -4.45 -4.93 10.60
C ALA A 42 -3.43 -6.00 10.22
N ALA A 43 -3.32 -6.33 8.93
CA ALA A 43 -2.30 -7.25 8.42
C ALA A 43 -0.88 -6.75 8.70
N ARG A 44 -0.59 -5.47 8.47
CA ARG A 44 0.73 -4.88 8.76
C ARG A 44 1.04 -4.88 10.25
N GLN A 45 0.09 -4.53 11.09
CA GLN A 45 0.28 -4.54 12.56
C GLN A 45 0.59 -5.96 13.05
N TRP A 46 -0.14 -6.95 12.54
CA TRP A 46 0.11 -8.33 12.88
C TRP A 46 1.47 -8.83 12.38
N LEU A 47 1.84 -8.51 11.14
CA LEU A 47 3.14 -8.86 10.58
C LEU A 47 4.31 -8.25 11.36
N ALA A 48 4.13 -7.08 11.95
CA ALA A 48 5.15 -6.47 12.81
C ALA A 48 5.48 -7.35 14.04
N LEU A 49 4.48 -8.04 14.61
CA LEU A 49 4.71 -9.00 15.69
C LEU A 49 5.51 -10.22 15.19
N VAL A 50 5.18 -10.72 14.00
CA VAL A 50 5.90 -11.83 13.36
C VAL A 50 7.34 -11.45 13.02
N ASP A 51 7.55 -10.25 12.48
CA ASP A 51 8.88 -9.74 12.15
C ASP A 51 9.77 -9.56 13.39
N ALA A 52 9.17 -9.25 14.53
CA ALA A 52 9.86 -9.12 15.82
C ALA A 52 10.10 -10.47 16.52
N GLY A 53 9.57 -11.57 15.99
CA GLY A 53 9.64 -12.88 16.63
C GLY A 53 8.73 -13.03 17.84
N ASN A 54 7.72 -12.16 17.98
CA ASN A 54 6.74 -12.20 19.07
C ASN A 54 5.67 -13.27 18.80
N TRP A 55 6.08 -14.52 18.82
CA TRP A 55 5.22 -15.64 18.39
C TRP A 55 3.97 -15.79 19.23
N GLN A 56 4.08 -15.67 20.56
CA GLN A 56 2.95 -15.77 21.46
C GLN A 56 1.93 -14.63 21.23
N GLU A 57 2.40 -13.41 21.10
CA GLU A 57 1.53 -12.25 20.87
C GLU A 57 0.88 -12.31 19.48
N SER A 58 1.64 -12.70 18.46
CA SER A 58 1.10 -12.85 17.11
C SER A 58 0.02 -13.94 17.08
N TRP A 59 0.20 -15.06 17.77
CA TRP A 59 -0.82 -16.10 17.93
C TRP A 59 -2.06 -15.58 18.67
N ALA A 60 -1.87 -14.89 19.77
CA ALA A 60 -2.97 -14.34 20.56
C ALA A 60 -3.81 -13.30 19.79
N ALA A 61 -3.17 -12.58 18.86
CA ALA A 61 -3.82 -11.58 18.00
C ALA A 61 -4.55 -12.17 16.78
N THR A 62 -4.46 -13.48 16.52
CA THR A 62 -5.22 -14.14 15.46
C THR A 62 -6.70 -14.29 15.81
N ALA A 63 -7.52 -14.66 14.82
CA ALA A 63 -8.92 -15.01 15.03
C ALA A 63 -9.06 -16.27 15.91
N GLN A 64 -10.19 -16.37 16.60
CA GLN A 64 -10.47 -17.52 17.44
C GLN A 64 -10.44 -18.83 16.64
N SER A 65 -10.93 -18.82 15.41
CA SER A 65 -10.88 -19.99 14.51
C SER A 65 -9.47 -20.51 14.29
N PHE A 66 -8.50 -19.61 14.13
CA PHE A 66 -7.08 -19.98 13.99
C PHE A 66 -6.56 -20.60 15.29
N ARG A 67 -6.81 -19.97 16.44
CA ARG A 67 -6.36 -20.46 17.75
C ARG A 67 -6.99 -21.78 18.15
N SER A 68 -8.22 -22.05 17.69
CA SER A 68 -8.89 -23.33 17.93
C SER A 68 -8.23 -24.52 17.22
N MET A 69 -7.57 -24.24 16.09
CA MET A 69 -6.92 -25.27 15.28
C MET A 69 -5.41 -25.36 15.48
N ASN A 70 -4.81 -24.33 16.06
CA ASN A 70 -3.36 -24.21 16.19
C ASN A 70 -2.99 -23.82 17.61
N THR A 71 -2.18 -24.64 18.26
CA THR A 71 -1.60 -24.26 19.55
C THR A 71 -0.52 -23.19 19.36
N VAL A 72 -0.22 -22.43 20.40
CA VAL A 72 0.85 -21.44 20.36
C VAL A 72 2.21 -22.09 20.04
N GLN A 73 2.47 -23.31 20.55
CA GLN A 73 3.70 -24.05 20.31
C GLN A 73 3.81 -24.48 18.84
N ALA A 74 2.71 -24.96 18.24
CA ALA A 74 2.68 -25.33 16.83
C ALA A 74 2.90 -24.10 15.93
N TRP A 75 2.26 -22.98 16.26
CA TRP A 75 2.46 -21.71 15.58
C TRP A 75 3.90 -21.22 15.68
N GLN A 76 4.49 -21.20 16.86
CA GLN A 76 5.86 -20.80 17.07
C GLN A 76 6.83 -21.66 16.24
N SER A 77 6.71 -22.98 16.34
CA SER A 77 7.58 -23.91 15.63
C SER A 77 7.51 -23.73 14.10
N ALA A 78 6.31 -23.61 13.56
CA ALA A 78 6.10 -23.37 12.13
C ALA A 78 6.65 -22.01 11.70
N SER A 79 6.42 -20.98 12.49
CA SER A 79 6.88 -19.62 12.21
C SER A 79 8.39 -19.51 12.27
N GLU A 80 9.03 -20.06 13.27
CA GLU A 80 10.50 -20.10 13.37
C GLU A 80 11.09 -20.80 12.15
N SER A 81 10.55 -21.95 11.75
CA SER A 81 11.02 -22.70 10.59
C SER A 81 10.88 -21.92 9.28
N ALA A 82 9.79 -21.17 9.12
CA ALA A 82 9.53 -20.43 7.90
C ALA A 82 10.23 -19.07 7.86
N ARG A 83 10.31 -18.36 8.99
CA ARG A 83 10.71 -16.94 9.03
C ARG A 83 12.19 -16.72 9.38
N VAL A 84 12.74 -17.52 10.31
CA VAL A 84 14.12 -17.31 10.75
C VAL A 84 15.13 -17.43 9.62
N PRO A 85 15.04 -18.40 8.68
CA PRO A 85 15.98 -18.50 7.56
C PRO A 85 15.94 -17.29 6.61
N LEU A 86 14.81 -16.58 6.53
CA LEU A 86 14.66 -15.41 5.65
C LEU A 86 15.44 -14.19 6.16
N GLY A 87 15.75 -14.18 7.44
CA GLY A 87 16.39 -13.04 8.07
C GLY A 87 15.43 -11.87 8.30
N ARG A 88 16.00 -10.72 8.58
CA ARG A 88 15.26 -9.49 8.90
C ARG A 88 14.48 -9.00 7.68
N MET A 89 13.26 -8.50 7.89
CA MET A 89 12.48 -7.81 6.87
C MET A 89 13.15 -6.46 6.53
N LEU A 90 13.36 -6.22 5.23
CA LEU A 90 13.98 -5.00 4.70
C LEU A 90 12.94 -4.03 4.15
N SER A 91 12.00 -4.55 3.35
CA SER A 91 10.92 -3.77 2.76
C SER A 91 9.67 -4.63 2.55
N ARG A 92 8.50 -4.00 2.63
CA ARG A 92 7.22 -4.68 2.39
C ARG A 92 6.28 -3.74 1.63
N ILE A 93 5.82 -4.18 0.47
CA ILE A 93 4.96 -3.43 -0.43
C ILE A 93 3.64 -4.17 -0.60
N GLY A 94 2.50 -3.46 -0.41
CA GLY A 94 1.18 -4.00 -0.68
C GLY A 94 1.01 -4.38 -2.16
N ARG A 95 0.40 -5.53 -2.41
CA ARG A 95 0.15 -6.06 -3.78
C ARG A 95 -1.33 -6.24 -4.08
N GLY A 96 -2.17 -5.85 -3.18
CA GLY A 96 -3.61 -5.86 -3.37
C GLY A 96 -4.36 -6.55 -2.24
N GLU A 97 -5.65 -6.38 -2.32
CA GLU A 97 -6.62 -6.89 -1.39
C GLU A 97 -7.77 -7.49 -2.18
N GLU A 98 -8.31 -8.60 -1.72
CA GLU A 98 -9.39 -9.33 -2.37
C GLU A 98 -10.40 -9.81 -1.35
N SER A 99 -11.68 -9.50 -1.60
CA SER A 99 -12.78 -9.98 -0.76
C SER A 99 -13.22 -11.37 -1.22
N ILE A 100 -13.22 -12.31 -0.32
CA ILE A 100 -13.68 -13.68 -0.56
C ILE A 100 -15.03 -13.85 0.14
N PRO A 101 -16.13 -14.02 -0.62
CA PRO A 101 -17.44 -14.30 -0.03
C PRO A 101 -17.43 -15.68 0.62
N ALA A 102 -17.71 -15.71 1.90
CA ALA A 102 -17.91 -16.95 2.66
C ALA A 102 -18.79 -16.69 3.89
N PRO A 103 -19.73 -17.58 4.22
CA PRO A 103 -20.50 -17.43 5.47
C PRO A 103 -19.60 -17.50 6.71
N PRO A 104 -19.94 -16.75 7.78
CA PRO A 104 -21.02 -15.77 7.89
C PRO A 104 -20.68 -14.36 7.38
N HIS A 105 -19.39 -13.96 7.26
CA HIS A 105 -18.99 -12.57 7.00
C HIS A 105 -17.94 -12.41 5.89
N GLY A 106 -17.49 -13.51 5.28
CA GLY A 106 -16.43 -13.49 4.30
C GLY A 106 -15.03 -13.28 4.91
N TYR A 107 -14.06 -13.30 4.02
CA TYR A 107 -12.64 -13.07 4.32
C TYR A 107 -12.09 -11.96 3.44
N GLN A 108 -11.03 -11.31 3.92
CA GLN A 108 -10.20 -10.41 3.13
C GLN A 108 -8.84 -11.06 2.95
N LEU A 109 -8.41 -11.24 1.70
CA LEU A 109 -7.03 -11.63 1.40
C LEU A 109 -6.21 -10.38 1.18
N VAL A 110 -5.13 -10.25 1.93
CA VAL A 110 -4.18 -9.13 1.78
C VAL A 110 -2.84 -9.71 1.35
N ARG A 111 -2.28 -9.17 0.27
CA ARG A 111 -1.02 -9.65 -0.31
C ARG A 111 0.06 -8.59 -0.24
N PHE A 112 1.27 -9.04 0.09
CA PHE A 112 2.47 -8.21 0.08
C PHE A 112 3.57 -8.87 -0.72
N ARG A 113 4.44 -8.05 -1.30
CA ARG A 113 5.77 -8.45 -1.71
C ARG A 113 6.76 -7.94 -0.69
N THR A 114 7.60 -8.83 -0.19
CA THR A 114 8.52 -8.53 0.91
C THR A 114 9.92 -8.94 0.54
N ASP A 115 10.86 -8.05 0.79
CA ASP A 115 12.28 -8.34 0.68
C ASP A 115 12.83 -8.58 2.10
N PHE A 116 13.39 -9.75 2.30
CA PHE A 116 14.12 -10.15 3.51
C PHE A 116 15.61 -10.15 3.25
N ALA A 117 16.41 -10.07 4.31
CA ALA A 117 17.87 -10.04 4.20
C ALA A 117 18.44 -11.20 3.40
N ASN A 118 17.84 -12.40 3.49
CA ASN A 118 18.30 -13.63 2.84
C ASN A 118 17.40 -14.07 1.69
N ARG A 119 16.30 -13.36 1.42
CA ARG A 119 15.35 -13.66 0.34
C ARG A 119 14.64 -12.40 -0.14
N ALA A 120 14.90 -12.02 -1.38
CA ALA A 120 14.18 -10.94 -2.04
C ALA A 120 12.91 -11.44 -2.71
N GLY A 121 11.87 -10.60 -2.73
CA GLY A 121 10.66 -10.83 -3.51
C GLY A 121 9.75 -11.93 -3.01
N ALA A 122 9.82 -12.26 -1.72
CA ALA A 122 8.88 -13.21 -1.12
C ALA A 122 7.44 -12.69 -1.22
N SER A 123 6.50 -13.60 -1.43
CA SER A 123 5.07 -13.31 -1.44
C SER A 123 4.48 -13.67 -0.08
N GLU A 124 3.88 -12.69 0.58
CA GLU A 124 3.13 -12.91 1.83
C GLU A 124 1.65 -12.72 1.57
N THR A 125 0.85 -13.71 1.95
CA THR A 125 -0.61 -13.66 1.84
C THR A 125 -1.23 -13.90 3.20
N LEU A 126 -2.06 -12.97 3.65
CA LEU A 126 -2.84 -13.08 4.87
C LEU A 126 -4.32 -13.17 4.52
N SER A 127 -5.02 -14.07 5.19
CA SER A 127 -6.48 -14.04 5.23
C SER A 127 -6.92 -13.43 6.57
N LEU A 128 -7.89 -12.52 6.51
CA LEU A 128 -8.45 -11.84 7.67
C LEU A 128 -9.97 -11.96 7.68
N ALA A 129 -10.54 -12.04 8.86
CA ALA A 129 -11.99 -12.00 9.08
C ALA A 129 -12.33 -10.95 10.12
N ARG A 130 -13.59 -10.50 10.11
CA ARG A 130 -14.12 -9.64 11.17
C ARG A 130 -14.49 -10.48 12.38
N GLU A 131 -13.97 -10.12 13.54
CA GLU A 131 -14.27 -10.73 14.82
C GLU A 131 -14.39 -9.62 15.87
N GLY A 132 -15.57 -9.50 16.49
CA GLY A 132 -15.83 -8.44 17.46
C GLY A 132 -15.63 -7.01 16.92
N GLY A 133 -15.94 -6.78 15.65
CA GLY A 133 -15.75 -5.48 15.01
C GLY A 133 -14.33 -5.17 14.52
N SER A 134 -13.36 -6.03 14.82
CA SER A 134 -11.96 -5.87 14.42
C SER A 134 -11.57 -6.88 13.35
N TRP A 135 -10.58 -6.52 12.52
CA TRP A 135 -9.95 -7.47 11.61
C TRP A 135 -8.97 -8.36 12.37
N ARG A 136 -9.10 -9.67 12.17
CA ARG A 136 -8.24 -10.68 12.79
C ARG A 136 -7.67 -11.62 11.72
N VAL A 137 -6.40 -11.96 11.85
CA VAL A 137 -5.74 -12.89 10.93
C VAL A 137 -6.28 -14.30 11.18
N THR A 138 -6.72 -14.96 10.10
CA THR A 138 -7.22 -16.34 10.09
C THR A 138 -6.25 -17.28 9.39
N GLY A 139 -5.27 -16.78 8.67
CA GLY A 139 -4.24 -17.56 7.99
C GLY A 139 -3.11 -16.68 7.48
N TYR A 140 -1.92 -17.27 7.36
CA TYR A 140 -0.72 -16.63 6.86
C TYR A 140 0.09 -17.61 6.03
N PHE A 141 0.49 -17.19 4.85
CA PHE A 141 1.32 -17.95 3.92
C PHE A 141 2.47 -17.09 3.43
N ILE A 142 3.62 -17.71 3.26
CA ILE A 142 4.81 -17.07 2.71
C ILE A 142 5.47 -18.02 1.71
N GLU A 143 5.80 -17.47 0.51
CA GLU A 143 6.43 -18.18 -0.60
C GLU A 143 7.64 -17.42 -1.12
#